data_b162c2750a358ceb07a8db9dc7f6c6c4
#
_entry.id   b162c2750a358ceb07a8db9dc7f6c6c4
#
_cell.length_a   1.000
_cell.length_b   1.000
_cell.length_c   1.000
_cell.angle_alpha   90.00
_cell.angle_beta   90.00
_cell.angle_gamma   90.00
#
_symmetry.space_group_name_H-M   'P 1'
#
loop_
_entity.id
_entity.type
_entity.pdbx_description
1 polymer ?
#
loop_
_entity_poly.entity_id
_entity_poly.type
_entity_poly.pdbx_seq_one_letter_code
_entity_poly.pdbx_strand_id
1 'polypeptide(L)'
;STRRFEVWGQTNDRNNLMLNQVTLLFGSVPEELDDFIFASQVVQAEAMKFFVEMWRGNKFDGKTGIIWWNVRDGWPIISDAVADYYNSPKLAYRFISNVQSNVCVLINDPVEGKYPLRAVNDTRRPVSLRMSRRVVSSTTETIRSRRMENQKWLNFR
;
A
#
# COMPACT_ATOMS: atom_id res chain seq x y z
N SER A 1 -8.45 19.04 -24.78
CA SER A 1 -9.85 18.62 -24.68
C SER A 1 -9.92 17.54 -23.61
N THR A 2 -10.34 17.93 -22.42
CA THR A 2 -10.60 17.01 -21.30
C THR A 2 -11.66 16.01 -21.74
N ARG A 3 -11.27 14.78 -22.07
CA ARG A 3 -12.21 13.71 -22.32
C ARG A 3 -12.86 13.37 -20.98
N ARG A 4 -14.09 13.82 -20.79
CA ARG A 4 -14.93 13.40 -19.68
C ARG A 4 -15.26 11.94 -19.90
N PHE A 5 -14.81 11.10 -19.01
CA PHE A 5 -15.31 9.73 -18.92
C PHE A 5 -16.70 9.79 -18.28
N GLU A 6 -17.73 9.81 -19.10
CA GLU A 6 -19.11 9.68 -18.64
C GLU A 6 -19.37 8.20 -18.39
N VAL A 7 -19.42 7.82 -17.13
CA VAL A 7 -19.91 6.51 -16.74
C VAL A 7 -21.43 6.58 -16.69
N TRP A 8 -22.08 5.67 -17.40
CA TRP A 8 -23.53 5.56 -17.52
C TRP A 8 -24.23 5.64 -16.16
N GLY A 9 -25.06 6.64 -15.97
CA GLY A 9 -26.18 6.69 -15.02
C GLY A 9 -25.84 6.95 -13.55
N GLN A 10 -24.61 7.17 -13.18
CA GLN A 10 -24.26 7.66 -11.84
C GLN A 10 -23.47 8.95 -11.95
N THR A 11 -23.95 9.91 -11.20
CA THR A 11 -23.36 11.22 -11.00
C THR A 11 -21.83 11.17 -10.91
N ASN A 12 -21.21 12.20 -11.38
CA ASN A 12 -19.80 12.56 -11.43
C ASN A 12 -18.92 12.22 -10.19
N ASP A 13 -19.46 11.62 -9.15
CA ASP A 13 -18.81 11.47 -7.86
C ASP A 13 -17.59 10.56 -7.88
N ARG A 14 -17.64 9.44 -8.61
CA ARG A 14 -16.49 8.51 -8.69
C ARG A 14 -15.34 9.07 -9.52
N ASN A 15 -15.64 9.73 -10.63
CA ASN A 15 -14.62 10.37 -11.45
C ASN A 15 -13.98 11.54 -10.69
N ASN A 16 -14.79 12.34 -10.02
CA ASN A 16 -14.31 13.43 -9.18
C ASN A 16 -13.49 12.92 -8.01
N LEU A 17 -13.88 11.81 -7.38
CA LEU A 17 -13.12 11.18 -6.32
C LEU A 17 -11.72 10.77 -6.80
N MET A 18 -11.63 10.10 -7.95
CA MET A 18 -10.36 9.69 -8.53
C MET A 18 -9.47 10.89 -8.91
N LEU A 19 -10.05 11.92 -9.54
CA LEU A 19 -9.35 13.16 -9.87
C LEU A 19 -8.81 13.85 -8.61
N ASN A 20 -9.63 13.94 -7.57
CA ASN A 20 -9.24 14.54 -6.29
C ASN A 20 -8.11 13.74 -5.61
N GLN A 21 -8.18 12.42 -5.61
CA GLN A 21 -7.14 11.56 -5.04
C GLN A 21 -5.80 11.69 -5.80
N VAL A 22 -5.85 11.75 -7.14
CA VAL A 22 -4.65 12.00 -7.94
C VAL A 22 -4.09 13.39 -7.65
N THR A 23 -4.94 14.41 -7.56
CA THR A 23 -4.52 15.77 -7.24
C THR A 23 -3.88 15.85 -5.84
N LEU A 24 -4.44 15.15 -4.85
CA LEU A 24 -3.88 15.14 -3.49
C LEU A 24 -2.48 14.53 -3.43
N LEU A 25 -2.22 13.48 -4.22
CA LEU A 25 -0.93 12.80 -4.20
C LEU A 25 0.12 13.47 -5.09
N PHE A 26 -0.29 13.95 -6.26
CA PHE A 26 0.62 14.46 -7.29
C PHE A 26 0.60 15.99 -7.47
N GLY A 27 -0.31 16.70 -6.79
CA GLY A 27 -0.48 18.16 -6.89
C GLY A 27 -1.34 18.62 -8.06
N SER A 28 -1.45 17.82 -9.11
CA SER A 28 -2.28 18.11 -10.29
C SER A 28 -2.73 16.81 -10.98
N VAL A 29 -3.72 16.92 -11.85
CA VAL A 29 -4.14 15.82 -12.71
C VAL A 29 -3.32 15.86 -13.99
N PRO A 30 -2.68 14.75 -14.40
CA PRO A 30 -2.00 14.66 -15.68
C PRO A 30 -2.95 14.90 -16.86
N GLU A 31 -2.46 15.56 -17.90
CA GLU A 31 -3.25 15.82 -19.13
C GLU A 31 -3.28 14.60 -20.06
N GLU A 32 -2.18 13.86 -20.10
CA GLU A 32 -2.07 12.66 -20.92
C GLU A 32 -2.76 11.47 -20.24
N LEU A 33 -3.49 10.68 -21.04
CA LEU A 33 -4.30 9.57 -20.54
C LEU A 33 -3.46 8.50 -19.83
N ASP A 34 -2.32 8.13 -20.42
CA ASP A 34 -1.47 7.08 -19.87
C ASP A 34 -0.87 7.49 -18.52
N ASP A 35 -0.47 8.74 -18.38
CA ASP A 35 0.03 9.30 -17.13
C ASP A 35 -1.08 9.35 -16.06
N PHE A 36 -2.30 9.71 -16.46
CA PHE A 36 -3.45 9.69 -15.56
C PHE A 36 -3.79 8.26 -15.11
N ILE A 37 -3.77 7.30 -16.01
CA ILE A 37 -3.99 5.88 -15.69
C ILE A 37 -2.93 5.42 -14.68
N PHE A 38 -1.66 5.73 -14.93
CA PHE A 38 -0.58 5.37 -14.03
C PHE A 38 -0.74 6.04 -12.66
N ALA A 39 -1.00 7.34 -12.62
CA ALA A 39 -1.21 8.09 -11.38
C ALA A 39 -2.38 7.53 -10.56
N SER A 40 -3.49 7.23 -11.20
CA SER A 40 -4.66 6.64 -10.52
C SER A 40 -4.37 5.25 -9.96
N GLN A 41 -3.61 4.42 -10.68
CA GLN A 41 -3.16 3.12 -10.18
C GLN A 41 -2.18 3.23 -8.99
N VAL A 42 -1.30 4.23 -9.00
CA VAL A 42 -0.41 4.50 -7.85
C VAL A 42 -1.21 4.88 -6.62
N VAL A 43 -2.19 5.77 -6.77
CA VAL A 43 -3.08 6.15 -5.66
C VAL A 43 -3.79 4.94 -5.06
N GLN A 44 -4.37 4.08 -5.89
CA GLN A 44 -5.01 2.85 -5.43
C GLN A 44 -4.01 1.92 -4.73
N ALA A 45 -2.84 1.72 -5.33
CA ALA A 45 -1.82 0.82 -4.82
C ALA A 45 -1.30 1.25 -3.43
N GLU A 46 -1.01 2.53 -3.25
CA GLU A 46 -0.56 3.08 -1.97
C GLU A 46 -1.65 3.01 -0.90
N ALA A 47 -2.90 3.33 -1.25
CA ALA A 47 -4.02 3.21 -0.32
C ALA A 47 -4.23 1.77 0.15
N MET A 48 -4.24 0.81 -0.77
CA MET A 48 -4.43 -0.61 -0.45
C MET A 48 -3.27 -1.17 0.38
N LYS A 49 -2.04 -0.82 0.03
CA LYS A 49 -0.84 -1.14 0.81
C LYS A 49 -0.96 -0.61 2.24
N PHE A 50 -1.27 0.67 2.40
CA PHE A 50 -1.41 1.32 3.70
C PHE A 50 -2.45 0.61 4.58
N PHE A 51 -3.63 0.30 4.06
CA PHE A 51 -4.65 -0.42 4.80
C PHE A 51 -4.18 -1.80 5.26
N VAL A 52 -3.56 -2.57 4.38
CA VAL A 52 -3.06 -3.90 4.72
C VAL A 52 -1.95 -3.82 5.76
N GLU A 53 -1.01 -2.87 5.62
CA GLU A 53 0.08 -2.65 6.57
C GLU A 53 -0.45 -2.28 7.95
N MET A 54 -1.39 -1.34 8.03
CA MET A 54 -2.00 -0.94 9.29
C MET A 54 -2.69 -2.10 10.01
N TRP A 55 -3.45 -2.92 9.27
CA TRP A 55 -4.14 -4.07 9.87
C TRP A 55 -3.16 -5.14 10.33
N ARG A 56 -2.21 -5.50 9.48
CA ARG A 56 -1.18 -6.49 9.82
C ARG A 56 -0.29 -6.03 10.96
N GLY A 57 0.12 -4.78 10.96
CA GLY A 57 0.93 -4.20 12.01
C GLY A 57 0.23 -4.18 13.37
N ASN A 58 -1.10 -4.15 13.41
CA ASN A 58 -1.90 -4.19 14.64
C ASN A 58 -2.58 -5.54 14.88
N LYS A 59 -2.09 -6.61 14.24
CA LYS A 59 -2.57 -7.98 14.47
C LYS A 59 -2.44 -8.34 15.95
N PHE A 60 -3.52 -8.89 16.52
CA PHE A 60 -3.68 -9.19 17.94
C PHE A 60 -3.89 -7.98 18.87
N ASP A 61 -3.91 -6.77 18.32
CA ASP A 61 -4.26 -5.56 19.04
C ASP A 61 -5.59 -5.01 18.50
N GLY A 62 -6.67 -5.75 18.74
CA GLY A 62 -8.01 -5.45 18.26
C GLY A 62 -8.23 -5.61 16.75
N LYS A 63 -7.20 -6.03 15.99
CA LYS A 63 -7.27 -6.27 14.55
C LYS A 63 -7.11 -7.77 14.27
N THR A 64 -8.10 -8.36 13.57
CA THR A 64 -8.12 -9.79 13.24
C THR A 64 -7.98 -10.04 11.75
N GLY A 65 -8.39 -9.12 10.90
CA GLY A 65 -8.29 -9.24 9.46
C GLY A 65 -8.86 -8.03 8.74
N ILE A 66 -8.66 -7.99 7.45
CA ILE A 66 -9.21 -6.98 6.54
C ILE A 66 -9.73 -7.68 5.29
N ILE A 67 -10.90 -7.27 4.84
CA ILE A 67 -11.47 -7.65 3.55
C ILE A 67 -11.48 -6.39 2.69
N TRP A 68 -10.82 -6.45 1.55
CA TRP A 68 -10.80 -5.36 0.57
C TRP A 68 -11.60 -5.71 -0.69
N TRP A 69 -12.12 -4.75 -1.32
CA TRP A 69 -12.92 -4.84 -2.53
C TRP A 69 -12.13 -4.30 -3.71
N ASN A 70 -11.92 -4.99 -4.87
CA ASN A 70 -12.36 -6.34 -5.15
C ASN A 70 -11.21 -7.04 -5.92
N VAL A 71 -11.24 -8.36 -6.14
CA VAL A 71 -10.11 -9.10 -6.72
C VAL A 71 -10.01 -8.88 -8.23
N ARG A 72 -11.14 -9.00 -8.97
CA ARG A 72 -11.16 -8.98 -10.41
C ARG A 72 -12.41 -8.31 -10.95
N ASP A 73 -12.26 -7.60 -12.05
CA ASP A 73 -13.39 -7.04 -12.80
C ASP A 73 -14.24 -8.14 -13.44
N GLY A 74 -15.55 -8.06 -13.29
CA GLY A 74 -16.51 -8.99 -13.90
C GLY A 74 -16.79 -8.71 -15.37
N TRP A 75 -16.38 -7.53 -15.86
CA TRP A 75 -16.55 -7.04 -17.23
C TRP A 75 -15.57 -5.91 -17.49
N PRO A 76 -15.33 -5.50 -18.75
CA PRO A 76 -14.43 -4.37 -19.04
C PRO A 76 -14.97 -3.07 -18.46
N ILE A 77 -14.37 -2.60 -17.38
CA ILE A 77 -14.79 -1.41 -16.64
C ILE A 77 -13.59 -0.76 -15.93
N ILE A 78 -13.71 0.51 -15.62
CA ILE A 78 -12.82 1.20 -14.66
C ILE A 78 -13.39 0.95 -13.26
N SER A 79 -12.62 0.25 -12.41
CA SER A 79 -13.09 -0.15 -11.08
C SER A 79 -11.94 -0.25 -10.06
N ASP A 80 -12.35 -0.53 -8.82
CA ASP A 80 -11.45 -0.75 -7.68
C ASP A 80 -10.78 -2.14 -7.69
N ALA A 81 -11.09 -3.01 -8.66
CA ALA A 81 -10.49 -4.33 -8.76
C ALA A 81 -8.96 -4.25 -8.95
N VAL A 82 -8.23 -5.20 -8.39
CA VAL A 82 -6.76 -5.27 -8.49
C VAL A 82 -6.27 -6.04 -9.72
N ALA A 83 -7.17 -6.77 -10.39
CA ALA A 83 -6.96 -7.35 -11.71
C ALA A 83 -8.11 -6.93 -12.63
N ASP A 84 -7.80 -6.65 -13.89
CA ASP A 84 -8.82 -6.30 -14.87
C ASP A 84 -9.61 -7.52 -15.37
N TYR A 85 -10.60 -7.26 -16.24
CA TYR A 85 -11.41 -8.30 -16.85
C TYR A 85 -10.58 -9.33 -17.65
N TYR A 86 -9.48 -8.90 -18.24
CA TYR A 86 -8.59 -9.74 -19.05
C TYR A 86 -7.54 -10.48 -18.23
N ASN A 87 -7.63 -10.45 -16.90
CA ASN A 87 -6.69 -11.01 -15.92
C ASN A 87 -5.31 -10.32 -15.88
N SER A 88 -5.21 -9.09 -16.37
CA SER A 88 -4.00 -8.30 -16.23
C SER A 88 -3.95 -7.72 -14.81
N PRO A 89 -2.87 -7.95 -14.05
CA PRO A 89 -2.73 -7.39 -12.71
C PRO A 89 -2.48 -5.87 -12.80
N LYS A 90 -3.30 -5.10 -12.09
CA LYS A 90 -3.08 -3.69 -11.87
C LYS A 90 -1.94 -3.48 -10.85
N LEU A 91 -1.45 -2.25 -10.71
CA LEU A 91 -0.33 -1.96 -9.81
C LEU A 91 -0.63 -2.38 -8.35
N ALA A 92 -1.84 -2.17 -7.88
CA ALA A 92 -2.29 -2.54 -6.54
C ALA A 92 -2.12 -4.05 -6.24
N TYR A 93 -2.26 -4.92 -7.23
CA TYR A 93 -2.03 -6.37 -7.05
C TYR A 93 -0.64 -6.67 -6.52
N ARG A 94 0.39 -6.03 -7.09
CA ARG A 94 1.79 -6.22 -6.67
C ARG A 94 2.04 -5.67 -5.28
N PHE A 95 1.49 -4.50 -4.98
CA PHE A 95 1.65 -3.86 -3.68
C PHE A 95 1.02 -4.70 -2.56
N ILE A 96 -0.19 -5.20 -2.77
CA ILE A 96 -0.87 -6.09 -1.82
C ILE A 96 -0.08 -7.39 -1.66
N SER A 97 0.36 -8.02 -2.75
CA SER A 97 1.16 -9.25 -2.71
C SER A 97 2.42 -9.09 -1.86
N ASN A 98 3.12 -7.97 -2.00
CA ASN A 98 4.33 -7.67 -1.24
C ASN A 98 4.04 -7.53 0.27
N VAL A 99 3.03 -6.73 0.62
CA VAL A 99 2.70 -6.48 2.04
C VAL A 99 1.97 -7.64 2.70
N GLN A 100 1.50 -8.62 1.92
CA GLN A 100 0.93 -9.87 2.41
C GLN A 100 1.94 -11.03 2.45
N SER A 101 3.22 -10.78 2.20
CA SER A 101 4.27 -11.79 2.40
C SER A 101 4.23 -12.34 3.83
N ASN A 102 4.49 -13.64 3.99
CA ASN A 102 4.45 -14.30 5.30
C ASN A 102 5.37 -13.64 6.34
N VAL A 103 6.49 -13.10 5.88
CA VAL A 103 7.40 -12.30 6.69
C VAL A 103 7.53 -10.92 6.04
N CYS A 104 7.21 -9.88 6.78
CA CYS A 104 7.17 -8.53 6.25
C CYS A 104 7.64 -7.53 7.31
N VAL A 105 8.32 -6.47 6.88
CA VAL A 105 8.65 -5.31 7.72
C VAL A 105 7.78 -4.15 7.27
N LEU A 106 7.08 -3.56 8.20
CA LEU A 106 6.12 -2.48 7.98
C LEU A 106 6.61 -1.22 8.66
N ILE A 107 6.34 -0.07 8.05
CA ILE A 107 6.56 1.25 8.65
C ILE A 107 5.18 1.82 8.97
N ASN A 108 4.94 2.08 10.25
CA ASN A 108 3.69 2.72 10.67
C ASN A 108 3.84 4.25 10.69
N ASP A 109 2.71 4.93 10.84
CA ASP A 109 2.68 6.37 10.98
C ASP A 109 3.59 6.85 12.10
N PRO A 110 4.22 8.02 11.92
CA PRO A 110 5.15 8.55 12.91
C PRO A 110 4.44 8.87 14.23
N VAL A 111 5.04 8.46 15.33
CA VAL A 111 4.61 8.81 16.69
C VAL A 111 5.75 9.63 17.31
N GLU A 112 5.45 10.85 17.72
CA GLU A 112 6.45 11.79 18.27
C GLU A 112 7.68 11.97 17.38
N GLY A 113 7.49 12.04 16.07
CA GLY A 113 8.56 12.21 15.09
C GLY A 113 9.40 10.95 14.81
N LYS A 114 9.01 9.80 15.36
CA LYS A 114 9.68 8.51 15.14
C LYS A 114 8.80 7.60 14.31
N TYR A 115 9.37 6.92 13.33
CA TYR A 115 8.70 5.95 12.49
C TYR A 115 8.83 4.55 13.11
N PRO A 116 7.77 4.00 13.74
CA PRO A 116 7.83 2.67 14.30
C PRO A 116 7.93 1.63 13.17
N LEU A 117 8.94 0.78 13.27
CA LEU A 117 9.09 -0.39 12.40
C LEU A 117 8.49 -1.60 13.09
N ARG A 118 7.61 -2.28 12.37
CA ARG A 118 7.01 -3.54 12.81
C ARG A 118 7.43 -4.65 11.88
N ALA A 119 7.90 -5.76 12.43
CA ALA A 119 8.08 -6.99 11.67
C ALA A 119 6.90 -7.93 11.98
N VAL A 120 6.29 -8.41 10.93
CA VAL A 120 5.20 -9.39 11.00
C VAL A 120 5.72 -10.72 10.49
N ASN A 121 5.48 -11.78 11.24
CA ASN A 121 5.81 -13.14 10.86
C ASN A 121 4.57 -14.02 11.02
N ASP A 122 3.96 -14.39 9.89
CA ASP A 122 2.79 -15.26 9.84
C ASP A 122 3.19 -16.73 9.66
N THR A 123 4.49 -17.05 9.69
CA THR A 123 4.97 -18.43 9.69
C THR A 123 4.89 -19.02 11.11
N ARG A 124 4.90 -20.36 11.20
CA ARG A 124 4.96 -21.06 12.49
C ARG A 124 6.41 -21.19 13.03
N ARG A 125 7.39 -20.60 12.36
CA ARG A 125 8.81 -20.71 12.71
C ARG A 125 9.38 -19.33 13.07
N PRO A 126 10.26 -19.23 14.06
CA PRO A 126 10.95 -17.98 14.34
C PRO A 126 11.84 -17.59 13.15
N VAL A 127 11.86 -16.31 12.82
CA VAL A 127 12.64 -15.75 11.71
C VAL A 127 13.60 -14.71 12.26
N SER A 128 14.86 -14.78 11.82
CA SER A 128 15.87 -13.76 12.10
C SER A 128 15.89 -12.75 10.96
N LEU A 129 15.69 -11.49 11.27
CA LEU A 129 15.74 -10.40 10.32
C LEU A 129 16.99 -9.57 10.58
N ARG A 130 17.75 -9.30 9.50
CA ARG A 130 18.83 -8.30 9.53
C ARG A 130 18.33 -7.06 8.80
N MET A 131 18.38 -5.93 9.48
CA MET A 131 18.02 -4.66 8.90
C MET A 131 19.24 -3.77 8.82
N SER A 132 19.48 -3.16 7.65
CA SER A 132 20.52 -2.17 7.44
C SER A 132 19.85 -0.88 6.94
N ARG A 133 20.21 0.25 7.55
CA ARG A 133 19.82 1.58 7.10
C ARG A 133 21.00 2.17 6.31
N ARG A 134 20.76 2.53 5.06
CA ARG A 134 21.70 3.36 4.30
C ARG A 134 21.21 4.81 4.38
N VAL A 135 21.94 5.65 5.07
CA VAL A 135 21.70 7.10 5.07
C VAL A 135 22.58 7.70 3.98
N VAL A 136 22.02 8.55 3.13
CA VAL A 136 22.73 9.20 2.02
C VAL A 136 23.70 10.29 2.52
N SER A 137 23.64 10.66 3.80
CA SER A 137 24.60 11.54 4.47
C SER A 137 25.48 10.73 5.44
N SER A 138 26.74 10.73 5.19
CA SER A 138 28.00 10.38 5.88
C SER A 138 28.04 9.55 7.18
N THR A 139 26.96 9.06 7.76
CA THR A 139 27.02 8.26 8.99
C THR A 139 26.26 6.96 8.81
N THR A 140 26.99 5.84 8.83
CA THR A 140 26.39 4.49 8.75
C THR A 140 26.21 3.97 10.17
N GLU A 141 24.98 3.90 10.64
CA GLU A 141 24.65 3.14 11.84
C GLU A 141 24.30 1.69 11.47
N THR A 142 25.07 0.75 11.97
CA THR A 142 24.77 -0.68 11.82
C THR A 142 23.83 -1.13 12.92
N ILE A 143 22.62 -1.51 12.55
CA ILE A 143 21.65 -2.07 13.49
C ILE A 143 21.95 -3.57 13.65
N ARG A 144 22.29 -3.98 14.88
CA ARG A 144 22.54 -5.39 15.19
C ARG A 144 21.26 -6.22 15.00
N SER A 145 21.42 -7.40 14.39
CA SER A 145 20.35 -8.37 14.24
C SER A 145 19.82 -8.81 15.61
N ARG A 146 18.52 -8.66 15.84
CA ARG A 146 17.84 -9.30 16.98
C ARG A 146 17.01 -10.46 16.48
N ARG A 147 17.11 -11.59 17.20
CA ARG A 147 16.21 -12.73 17.02
C ARG A 147 14.81 -12.29 17.48
N MET A 148 13.83 -12.38 16.61
CA MET A 148 12.44 -12.04 16.92
C MET A 148 11.67 -13.31 17.22
N GLU A 149 11.29 -13.46 18.46
CA GLU A 149 10.26 -14.40 18.88
C GLU A 149 8.97 -13.61 19.03
N ASN A 150 7.97 -13.93 18.21
CA ASN A 150 6.63 -13.35 18.22
C ASN A 150 6.56 -11.82 18.43
N GLN A 151 6.13 -11.09 17.44
CA GLN A 151 5.89 -9.63 17.40
C GLN A 151 6.58 -8.80 18.51
N LYS A 152 7.75 -8.29 18.25
CA LYS A 152 8.39 -7.26 19.11
C LYS A 152 8.49 -5.94 18.37
N TRP A 153 8.16 -4.88 19.08
CA TRP A 153 8.32 -3.50 18.63
C TRP A 153 9.79 -3.12 18.57
N LEU A 154 10.20 -2.51 17.49
CA LEU A 154 11.51 -1.86 17.38
C LEU A 154 11.27 -0.36 17.26
N ASN A 155 11.65 0.40 18.29
CA ASN A 155 11.66 1.85 18.23
C ASN A 155 13.03 2.33 17.77
N PHE A 156 13.06 3.13 16.72
CA PHE A 156 14.27 3.82 16.25
C PHE A 156 14.19 5.29 16.67
N ARG A 157 15.29 5.81 17.16
CA ARG A 157 15.49 7.23 17.42
C ARG A 157 16.09 7.90 16.19
#